data_def24fc4d0ad5a5ecaa23c160f16760f
#
_entry.id   def24fc4d0ad5a5ecaa23c160f16760f
#
_cell.length_a   1.000
_cell.length_b   1.000
_cell.length_c   1.000
_cell.angle_alpha   90.00
_cell.angle_beta   90.00
_cell.angle_gamma   90.00
#
_symmetry.space_group_name_H-M   'P 1'
#
loop_
_entity.id
_entity.type
_entity.pdbx_description
1 polymer ?
#
loop_
_entity_poly.entity_id
_entity_poly.type
_entity_poly.pdbx_seq_one_letter_code
_entity_poly.pdbx_strand_id
1 'polypeptide(L)'
;MFGVTILGNNSALPAYDRHPTAQVVTLNDQLILIDCGEGTQTQLSKYKIKRSKINHILISHLHGDHYFGLPGLITSMGLLGREQDLHVYAPAALETIIQLQLKAGNTDLPYTLHFHALEMYDDLLIDEKKFSVQIFTTEHRVPCWGFIIKEKRMPRKINKEAVLQYAIPASFYEALQRGEDYTNKAGNTIQNNVLTIPNKASKSYVYCADTRYVEKNISVCSHASLLYHETTYLQNCEDKAALRFHSTSIQAGTFATKAGANKLIIGHFSSKYETLDLFLKETQAAFANTDLALEGVTFLV
;
A
#
# COMPACT_ATOMS: atom_id res chain seq x y z
N MET A 1 -4.48 -12.79 -5.59
CA MET A 1 -4.31 -11.57 -6.43
C MET A 1 -3.68 -10.51 -5.55
N PHE A 2 -2.67 -9.80 -6.04
CA PHE A 2 -2.15 -8.61 -5.38
C PHE A 2 -2.34 -7.43 -6.33
N GLY A 3 -3.12 -6.44 -5.91
CA GLY A 3 -3.48 -5.29 -6.74
C GLY A 3 -3.86 -4.09 -5.89
N VAL A 4 -3.83 -2.91 -6.50
CA VAL A 4 -4.16 -1.62 -5.89
C VAL A 4 -5.25 -0.96 -6.68
N THR A 5 -6.39 -0.68 -6.07
CA THR A 5 -7.50 0.06 -6.67
C THR A 5 -7.51 1.49 -6.15
N ILE A 6 -7.48 2.45 -7.05
CA ILE A 6 -7.50 3.87 -6.72
C ILE A 6 -8.95 4.30 -6.47
N LEU A 7 -9.20 4.95 -5.34
CA LEU A 7 -10.50 5.52 -4.98
C LEU A 7 -10.51 7.05 -5.07
N GLY A 8 -9.36 7.67 -4.85
CA GLY A 8 -9.17 9.10 -4.94
C GLY A 8 -7.73 9.43 -5.27
N ASN A 9 -7.53 10.42 -6.12
CA ASN A 9 -6.22 10.81 -6.65
C ASN A 9 -5.98 12.32 -6.65
N ASN A 10 -6.88 13.08 -6.02
CA ASN A 10 -6.78 14.54 -5.95
C ASN A 10 -6.20 15.01 -4.63
N SER A 11 -5.45 16.11 -4.68
CA SER A 11 -4.85 16.78 -3.53
C SER A 11 -5.80 17.83 -2.96
N ALA A 12 -5.83 17.94 -1.65
CA ALA A 12 -6.48 18.97 -0.83
C ALA A 12 -8.03 18.94 -0.86
N LEU A 13 -8.68 18.87 -2.00
CA LEU A 13 -10.14 18.97 -2.12
C LEU A 13 -10.66 18.21 -3.36
N PRO A 14 -11.95 17.84 -3.38
CA PRO A 14 -12.56 17.27 -4.58
C PRO A 14 -12.59 18.31 -5.71
N ALA A 15 -12.21 17.92 -6.93
CA ALA A 15 -12.30 18.78 -8.12
C ALA A 15 -12.35 17.92 -9.40
N TYR A 16 -13.10 18.35 -10.40
CA TYR A 16 -13.21 17.70 -11.71
C TYR A 16 -13.58 16.20 -11.61
N ASP A 17 -14.58 15.89 -10.78
CA ASP A 17 -15.03 14.53 -10.45
C ASP A 17 -13.94 13.62 -9.86
N ARG A 18 -12.82 14.19 -9.40
CA ARG A 18 -11.77 13.49 -8.66
C ARG A 18 -11.94 13.71 -7.16
N HIS A 19 -11.69 12.66 -6.39
CA HIS A 19 -11.85 12.61 -4.95
C HIS A 19 -10.49 12.72 -4.24
N PRO A 20 -10.48 13.20 -2.99
CA PRO A 20 -9.29 13.17 -2.13
C PRO A 20 -8.72 11.77 -1.96
N THR A 21 -7.49 11.71 -1.53
CA THR A 21 -6.64 10.53 -1.52
C THR A 21 -7.25 9.34 -0.79
N ALA A 22 -7.41 8.22 -1.49
CA ALA A 22 -7.75 6.92 -0.92
C ALA A 22 -7.40 5.79 -1.90
N GLN A 23 -6.89 4.68 -1.38
CA GLN A 23 -6.54 3.49 -2.18
C GLN A 23 -6.89 2.22 -1.43
N VAL A 24 -7.30 1.18 -2.12
CA VAL A 24 -7.50 -0.14 -1.55
C VAL A 24 -6.50 -1.12 -2.11
N VAL A 25 -5.67 -1.67 -1.25
CA VAL A 25 -4.78 -2.79 -1.58
C VAL A 25 -5.52 -4.08 -1.34
N THR A 26 -5.64 -4.89 -2.40
CA THR A 26 -6.16 -6.26 -2.35
C THR A 26 -4.99 -7.22 -2.32
N LEU A 27 -4.88 -8.00 -1.25
CA LEU A 27 -3.86 -9.03 -1.13
C LEU A 27 -4.53 -10.35 -0.76
N ASN A 28 -4.67 -11.23 -1.76
CA ASN A 28 -5.48 -12.44 -1.68
C ASN A 28 -6.95 -12.10 -1.35
N ASP A 29 -7.41 -12.45 -0.15
CA ASP A 29 -8.79 -12.21 0.30
C ASP A 29 -8.92 -11.05 1.30
N GLN A 30 -7.81 -10.37 1.60
CA GLN A 30 -7.77 -9.24 2.54
C GLN A 30 -7.72 -7.93 1.79
N LEU A 31 -8.36 -6.91 2.36
CA LEU A 31 -8.33 -5.54 1.88
C LEU A 31 -7.68 -4.64 2.94
N ILE A 32 -6.74 -3.83 2.49
CA ILE A 32 -6.10 -2.78 3.30
C ILE A 32 -6.48 -1.45 2.65
N LEU A 33 -7.05 -0.54 3.43
CA LEU A 33 -7.31 0.83 2.97
C LEU A 33 -6.09 1.70 3.32
N ILE A 34 -5.57 2.43 2.34
CA ILE A 34 -4.53 3.45 2.53
C ILE A 34 -5.15 4.80 2.28
N ASP A 35 -5.11 5.64 3.29
CA ASP A 35 -5.80 6.91 3.41
C ASP A 35 -7.32 6.80 3.19
N CYS A 36 -8.04 7.77 3.71
CA CYS A 36 -9.49 7.79 3.71
C CYS A 36 -9.98 9.24 3.60
N GLY A 37 -9.69 9.86 2.47
CA GLY A 37 -10.16 11.22 2.19
C GLY A 37 -11.68 11.30 2.06
N GLU A 38 -12.19 12.51 1.97
CA GLU A 38 -13.62 12.76 1.78
C GLU A 38 -14.18 12.00 0.57
N GLY A 39 -15.35 11.39 0.72
CA GLY A 39 -16.00 10.62 -0.36
C GLY A 39 -15.52 9.17 -0.51
N THR A 40 -14.50 8.71 0.23
CA THR A 40 -13.99 7.32 0.15
C THR A 40 -15.10 6.29 0.28
N GLN A 41 -16.05 6.48 1.19
CA GLN A 41 -17.19 5.58 1.38
C GLN A 41 -18.08 5.48 0.13
N THR A 42 -18.31 6.58 -0.57
CA THR A 42 -19.05 6.63 -1.83
C THR A 42 -18.30 5.87 -2.92
N GLN A 43 -16.99 6.08 -3.02
CA GLN A 43 -16.12 5.42 -3.98
C GLN A 43 -16.04 3.90 -3.75
N LEU A 44 -15.95 3.44 -2.49
CA LEU A 44 -16.04 2.01 -2.15
C LEU A 44 -17.35 1.39 -2.69
N SER A 45 -18.47 2.09 -2.56
CA SER A 45 -19.77 1.64 -3.07
C SER A 45 -19.82 1.66 -4.59
N LYS A 46 -19.35 2.75 -5.22
CA LYS A 46 -19.30 2.93 -6.69
C LYS A 46 -18.51 1.82 -7.37
N TYR A 47 -17.35 1.45 -6.81
CA TYR A 47 -16.48 0.41 -7.36
C TYR A 47 -16.74 -0.98 -6.78
N LYS A 48 -17.84 -1.16 -6.03
CA LYS A 48 -18.31 -2.46 -5.48
C LYS A 48 -17.27 -3.14 -4.60
N ILE A 49 -16.47 -2.36 -3.88
CA ILE A 49 -15.49 -2.88 -2.93
C ILE A 49 -16.17 -3.18 -1.61
N LYS A 50 -16.02 -4.42 -1.13
CA LYS A 50 -16.66 -4.89 0.10
C LYS A 50 -15.95 -4.31 1.33
N ARG A 51 -16.50 -3.23 1.91
CA ARG A 51 -15.96 -2.57 3.11
C ARG A 51 -15.83 -3.51 4.32
N SER A 52 -16.67 -4.55 4.41
CA SER A 52 -16.58 -5.57 5.47
C SER A 52 -15.30 -6.40 5.43
N LYS A 53 -14.57 -6.41 4.32
CA LYS A 53 -13.28 -7.09 4.17
C LYS A 53 -12.07 -6.21 4.51
N ILE A 54 -12.28 -4.93 4.80
CA ILE A 54 -11.22 -4.01 5.21
C ILE A 54 -10.99 -4.21 6.71
N ASN A 55 -9.86 -4.81 7.08
CA ASN A 55 -9.49 -5.02 8.48
C ASN A 55 -8.37 -4.11 8.95
N HIS A 56 -7.64 -3.51 8.02
CA HIS A 56 -6.55 -2.59 8.29
C HIS A 56 -6.76 -1.30 7.51
N ILE A 57 -6.66 -0.16 8.19
CA ILE A 57 -6.69 1.18 7.60
C ILE A 57 -5.37 1.86 7.98
N LEU A 58 -4.65 2.34 7.00
CA LEU A 58 -3.38 3.02 7.15
C LEU A 58 -3.58 4.50 6.79
N ILE A 59 -3.37 5.41 7.72
CA ILE A 59 -3.48 6.86 7.48
C ILE A 59 -2.08 7.45 7.51
N SER A 60 -1.65 7.97 6.38
CA SER A 60 -0.29 8.49 6.20
C SER A 60 0.00 9.73 7.06
N HIS A 61 -0.93 10.65 7.16
CA HIS A 61 -0.83 11.88 7.95
C HIS A 61 -2.20 12.55 8.16
N LEU A 62 -2.25 13.65 8.92
CA LEU A 62 -3.50 14.28 9.36
C LEU A 62 -3.88 15.55 8.57
N HIS A 63 -3.55 15.65 7.28
CA HIS A 63 -4.26 16.59 6.41
C HIS A 63 -5.63 16.01 6.04
N GLY A 64 -6.64 16.87 5.92
CA GLY A 64 -8.04 16.47 5.79
C GLY A 64 -8.33 15.57 4.59
N ASP A 65 -7.65 15.81 3.48
CA ASP A 65 -7.75 15.03 2.24
C ASP A 65 -7.23 13.58 2.37
N HIS A 66 -6.63 13.22 3.52
CA HIS A 66 -6.18 11.86 3.82
C HIS A 66 -7.02 11.12 4.86
N TYR A 67 -7.89 11.81 5.64
CA TYR A 67 -8.66 11.10 6.69
C TYR A 67 -10.09 11.60 6.94
N PHE A 68 -10.57 12.68 6.34
CA PHE A 68 -11.91 13.23 6.62
C PHE A 68 -13.06 12.28 6.28
N GLY A 69 -12.84 11.28 5.44
CA GLY A 69 -13.81 10.21 5.17
C GLY A 69 -13.87 9.12 6.25
N LEU A 70 -12.85 9.06 7.12
CA LEU A 70 -12.70 7.95 8.07
C LEU A 70 -13.81 7.88 9.12
N PRO A 71 -14.25 8.97 9.78
CA PRO A 71 -15.32 8.91 10.77
C PRO A 71 -16.61 8.35 10.18
N GLY A 72 -17.00 8.81 8.98
CA GLY A 72 -18.18 8.30 8.29
C GLY A 72 -18.05 6.84 7.89
N LEU A 73 -16.88 6.39 7.48
CA LEU A 73 -16.63 4.98 7.14
C LEU A 73 -16.74 4.08 8.38
N ILE A 74 -16.11 4.45 9.51
CA ILE A 74 -16.15 3.69 10.77
C ILE A 74 -17.58 3.52 11.25
N THR A 75 -18.35 4.61 11.33
CA THR A 75 -19.75 4.55 11.79
C THR A 75 -20.62 3.73 10.86
N SER A 76 -20.45 3.88 9.53
CA SER A 76 -21.21 3.10 8.55
C SER A 76 -20.89 1.61 8.58
N MET A 77 -19.65 1.22 8.87
CA MET A 77 -19.31 -0.19 9.08
C MET A 77 -20.10 -0.80 10.23
N GLY A 78 -20.26 -0.06 11.35
CA GLY A 78 -21.09 -0.48 12.48
C GLY A 78 -22.56 -0.61 12.12
N LEU A 79 -23.13 0.41 11.47
CA LEU A 79 -24.54 0.40 11.02
C LEU A 79 -24.85 -0.74 10.05
N LEU A 80 -23.87 -1.21 9.31
CA LEU A 80 -24.00 -2.34 8.37
C LEU A 80 -23.64 -3.70 8.99
N GLY A 81 -23.57 -3.77 10.32
CA GLY A 81 -23.42 -5.02 11.07
C GLY A 81 -22.00 -5.59 11.06
N ARG A 82 -20.97 -4.75 11.04
CA ARG A 82 -19.60 -5.22 11.27
C ARG A 82 -19.45 -5.69 12.71
N GLU A 83 -18.94 -6.89 12.91
CA GLU A 83 -18.60 -7.46 14.22
C GLU A 83 -17.10 -7.70 14.39
N GLN A 84 -16.35 -7.80 13.27
CA GLN A 84 -14.91 -8.02 13.30
C GLN A 84 -14.16 -6.75 13.70
N ASP A 85 -13.10 -6.92 14.48
CA ASP A 85 -12.21 -5.84 14.89
C ASP A 85 -11.69 -5.07 13.68
N LEU A 86 -11.48 -3.76 13.86
CA LEU A 86 -10.89 -2.87 12.87
C LEU A 86 -9.62 -2.25 13.43
N HIS A 87 -8.52 -2.39 12.71
CA HIS A 87 -7.22 -1.82 13.08
C HIS A 87 -6.96 -0.56 12.26
N VAL A 88 -6.73 0.57 12.94
CA VAL A 88 -6.37 1.86 12.33
C VAL A 88 -4.95 2.22 12.75
N TYR A 89 -4.06 2.33 11.80
CA TYR A 89 -2.66 2.73 11.95
C TYR A 89 -2.55 4.17 11.47
N ALA A 90 -2.23 5.09 12.37
CA ALA A 90 -2.29 6.52 12.09
C ALA A 90 -1.39 7.31 13.04
N PRO A 91 -1.10 8.60 12.75
CA PRO A 91 -0.53 9.48 13.76
C PRO A 91 -1.37 9.50 15.04
N ALA A 92 -0.73 9.48 16.20
CA ALA A 92 -1.35 9.29 17.53
C ALA A 92 -2.57 10.20 17.79
N ALA A 93 -2.53 11.43 17.31
CA ALA A 93 -3.61 12.41 17.52
C ALA A 93 -4.95 11.98 16.90
N LEU A 94 -4.96 11.08 15.89
CA LEU A 94 -6.19 10.65 15.22
C LEU A 94 -7.12 9.89 16.16
N GLU A 95 -6.59 9.08 17.05
CA GLU A 95 -7.39 8.35 18.03
C GLU A 95 -8.30 9.29 18.83
N THR A 96 -7.72 10.35 19.40
CA THR A 96 -8.47 11.35 20.19
C THR A 96 -9.54 12.02 19.34
N ILE A 97 -9.25 12.37 18.10
CA ILE A 97 -10.19 13.01 17.17
C ILE A 97 -11.40 12.11 16.93
N ILE A 98 -11.16 10.84 16.59
CA ILE A 98 -12.22 9.87 16.29
C ILE A 98 -13.06 9.56 17.56
N GLN A 99 -12.41 9.33 18.70
CA GLN A 99 -13.09 9.07 19.96
C GLN A 99 -13.98 10.26 20.38
N LEU A 100 -13.51 11.51 20.20
CA LEU A 100 -14.31 12.69 20.49
C LEU A 100 -15.56 12.77 19.58
N GLN A 101 -15.41 12.47 18.29
CA GLN A 101 -16.53 12.49 17.35
C GLN A 101 -17.56 11.38 17.66
N LEU A 102 -17.13 10.16 17.97
CA LEU A 102 -18.02 9.07 18.39
C LEU A 102 -18.77 9.44 19.67
N LYS A 103 -18.06 9.97 20.67
CA LYS A 103 -18.65 10.42 21.93
C LYS A 103 -19.66 11.55 21.73
N ALA A 104 -19.31 12.57 20.92
CA ALA A 104 -20.21 13.69 20.63
C ALA A 104 -21.48 13.24 19.90
N GLY A 105 -21.37 12.23 19.03
CA GLY A 105 -22.50 11.62 18.33
C GLY A 105 -23.25 10.54 19.13
N ASN A 106 -22.87 10.28 20.38
CA ASN A 106 -23.40 9.17 21.20
C ASN A 106 -23.42 7.84 20.40
N THR A 107 -22.32 7.55 19.70
CA THR A 107 -22.20 6.41 18.80
C THR A 107 -21.42 5.29 19.45
N ASP A 108 -22.08 4.17 19.70
CA ASP A 108 -21.46 2.93 20.15
C ASP A 108 -21.19 2.05 18.91
N LEU A 109 -19.96 1.58 18.77
CA LEU A 109 -19.59 0.66 17.69
C LEU A 109 -19.82 -0.79 18.14
N PRO A 110 -20.47 -1.63 17.31
CA PRO A 110 -20.69 -3.05 17.63
C PRO A 110 -19.43 -3.91 17.47
N TYR A 111 -18.26 -3.30 17.21
CA TYR A 111 -16.97 -3.96 17.05
C TYR A 111 -15.87 -3.17 17.74
N THR A 112 -14.73 -3.83 17.99
CA THR A 112 -13.57 -3.17 18.60
C THR A 112 -12.78 -2.39 17.55
N LEU A 113 -12.52 -1.12 17.86
CA LEU A 113 -11.65 -0.26 17.07
C LEU A 113 -10.30 -0.14 17.76
N HIS A 114 -9.26 -0.69 17.14
CA HIS A 114 -7.89 -0.65 17.64
C HIS A 114 -7.10 0.45 16.95
N PHE A 115 -6.57 1.40 17.71
CA PHE A 115 -5.65 2.40 17.19
C PHE A 115 -4.20 2.00 17.45
N HIS A 116 -3.37 2.20 16.43
CA HIS A 116 -1.93 1.95 16.45
C HIS A 116 -1.21 3.24 16.02
N ALA A 117 -0.57 3.91 16.97
CA ALA A 117 0.17 5.13 16.70
C ALA A 117 1.43 4.83 15.89
N LEU A 118 1.56 5.44 14.70
CA LEU A 118 2.71 5.20 13.79
C LEU A 118 4.04 5.57 14.43
N GLU A 119 4.06 6.56 15.32
CA GLU A 119 5.23 7.01 16.08
C GLU A 119 5.83 5.94 17.01
N MET A 120 5.08 4.87 17.28
CA MET A 120 5.52 3.76 18.14
C MET A 120 6.27 2.65 17.39
N TYR A 121 6.42 2.78 16.07
CA TYR A 121 7.04 1.78 15.20
C TYR A 121 8.27 2.35 14.51
N ASP A 122 9.34 1.57 14.47
CA ASP A 122 10.55 1.94 13.74
C ASP A 122 10.39 1.69 12.24
N ASP A 123 10.03 0.45 11.86
CA ASP A 123 9.87 0.06 10.46
C ASP A 123 8.72 -0.94 10.21
N LEU A 124 8.62 -2.01 11.01
CA LEU A 124 7.63 -3.08 10.81
C LEU A 124 6.32 -2.77 11.54
N LEU A 125 5.28 -2.50 10.77
CA LEU A 125 3.95 -2.11 11.28
C LEU A 125 3.00 -3.31 11.43
N ILE A 126 2.96 -4.20 10.42
CA ILE A 126 2.09 -5.37 10.38
C ILE A 126 2.92 -6.56 9.94
N ASP A 127 2.78 -7.68 10.66
CA ASP A 127 3.45 -8.95 10.36
C ASP A 127 2.45 -10.10 10.30
N GLU A 128 1.74 -10.20 9.18
CA GLU A 128 0.77 -11.25 8.92
C GLU A 128 1.40 -12.49 8.26
N LYS A 129 0.72 -13.63 8.29
CA LYS A 129 1.21 -14.88 7.71
C LYS A 129 1.56 -14.75 6.22
N LYS A 130 0.81 -13.95 5.46
CA LYS A 130 0.90 -13.86 3.99
C LYS A 130 1.56 -12.58 3.51
N PHE A 131 1.64 -11.54 4.34
CA PHE A 131 2.22 -10.25 3.99
C PHE A 131 2.79 -9.54 5.21
N SER A 132 3.57 -8.53 4.96
CA SER A 132 4.01 -7.56 5.97
C SER A 132 3.78 -6.15 5.45
N VAL A 133 3.63 -5.20 6.38
CA VAL A 133 3.61 -3.77 6.09
C VAL A 133 4.74 -3.13 6.87
N GLN A 134 5.60 -2.42 6.15
CA GLN A 134 6.65 -1.59 6.73
C GLN A 134 6.30 -0.11 6.51
N ILE A 135 6.84 0.76 7.36
CA ILE A 135 6.69 2.21 7.25
C ILE A 135 8.04 2.88 7.02
N PHE A 136 8.00 4.07 6.47
CA PHE A 136 9.13 4.99 6.39
C PHE A 136 8.61 6.44 6.45
N THR A 137 9.41 7.36 6.99
CA THR A 137 9.02 8.77 7.07
C THR A 137 9.24 9.46 5.73
N THR A 138 8.28 10.28 5.33
CA THR A 138 8.39 11.21 4.22
C THR A 138 8.76 12.61 4.70
N GLU A 139 9.01 13.55 3.80
CA GLU A 139 9.36 14.92 4.18
C GLU A 139 8.23 15.88 3.81
N HIS A 140 7.35 16.10 4.78
CA HIS A 140 6.16 16.93 4.65
C HIS A 140 6.05 17.94 5.82
N ARG A 141 5.05 18.85 5.77
CA ARG A 141 4.86 19.90 6.79
C ARG A 141 4.42 19.38 8.16
N VAL A 142 3.76 18.23 8.16
CA VAL A 142 3.36 17.48 9.36
C VAL A 142 4.01 16.12 9.33
N PRO A 143 4.14 15.41 10.46
CA PRO A 143 4.60 14.01 10.46
C PRO A 143 3.83 13.19 9.45
N CYS A 144 4.53 12.54 8.54
CA CYS A 144 3.95 11.80 7.42
C CYS A 144 4.75 10.53 7.14
N TRP A 145 4.03 9.44 6.83
CA TRP A 145 4.61 8.13 6.58
C TRP A 145 4.19 7.57 5.23
N GLY A 146 5.13 6.91 4.57
CA GLY A 146 4.87 6.02 3.46
C GLY A 146 4.74 4.57 3.94
N PHE A 147 4.16 3.71 3.09
CA PHE A 147 3.91 2.30 3.42
C PHE A 147 4.51 1.37 2.37
N ILE A 148 5.11 0.27 2.81
CA ILE A 148 5.64 -0.77 1.95
C ILE A 148 4.91 -2.07 2.27
N ILE A 149 4.07 -2.53 1.37
CA ILE A 149 3.31 -3.77 1.51
C ILE A 149 4.01 -4.85 0.71
N LYS A 150 4.47 -5.91 1.37
CA LYS A 150 5.22 -7.01 0.75
C LYS A 150 4.51 -8.34 0.93
N GLU A 151 4.37 -9.11 -0.16
CA GLU A 151 4.02 -10.52 -0.04
C GLU A 151 5.14 -11.28 0.68
N LYS A 152 4.78 -12.12 1.64
CA LYS A 152 5.74 -13.09 2.18
C LYS A 152 5.96 -14.23 1.19
N ARG A 153 7.19 -14.71 1.10
CA ARG A 153 7.53 -15.83 0.22
C ARG A 153 6.66 -17.02 0.57
N MET A 154 5.95 -17.55 -0.42
CA MET A 154 5.28 -18.81 -0.28
C MET A 154 6.34 -19.94 -0.24
N PRO A 155 6.11 -21.00 0.54
CA PRO A 155 6.98 -22.17 0.55
C PRO A 155 7.22 -22.71 -0.87
N ARG A 156 8.39 -23.27 -1.13
CA ARG A 156 8.70 -23.90 -2.42
C ARG A 156 7.68 -25.01 -2.72
N LYS A 157 7.34 -25.19 -3.97
CA LYS A 157 6.40 -26.26 -4.39
C LYS A 157 7.16 -27.57 -4.51
N ILE A 158 6.59 -28.64 -3.96
CA ILE A 158 7.14 -29.99 -4.13
C ILE A 158 7.03 -30.42 -5.58
N ASN A 159 8.13 -30.87 -6.15
CA ASN A 159 8.15 -31.58 -7.44
C ASN A 159 7.71 -33.05 -7.21
N LYS A 160 6.43 -33.30 -7.46
CA LYS A 160 5.82 -34.63 -7.17
C LYS A 160 6.53 -35.81 -7.85
N GLU A 161 6.99 -35.59 -9.07
CA GLU A 161 7.68 -36.65 -9.84
C GLU A 161 9.06 -36.94 -9.21
N ALA A 162 9.82 -35.89 -8.91
CA ALA A 162 11.15 -36.05 -8.32
C ALA A 162 11.09 -36.68 -6.92
N VAL A 163 10.17 -36.26 -6.05
CA VAL A 163 10.08 -36.82 -4.69
C VAL A 163 9.67 -38.30 -4.71
N LEU A 164 8.90 -38.74 -5.70
CA LEU A 164 8.57 -40.13 -5.92
C LEU A 164 9.78 -40.90 -6.48
N GLN A 165 10.45 -40.37 -7.49
CA GLN A 165 11.64 -40.95 -8.11
C GLN A 165 12.76 -41.19 -7.10
N TYR A 166 13.00 -40.25 -6.20
CA TYR A 166 14.05 -40.34 -5.18
C TYR A 166 13.56 -40.93 -3.84
N ALA A 167 12.32 -41.39 -3.78
CA ALA A 167 11.69 -41.99 -2.59
C ALA A 167 11.81 -41.10 -1.34
N ILE A 168 11.55 -39.82 -1.48
CA ILE A 168 11.62 -38.83 -0.39
C ILE A 168 10.44 -39.04 0.57
N PRO A 169 10.67 -39.26 1.87
CA PRO A 169 9.59 -39.43 2.83
C PRO A 169 8.76 -38.14 2.99
N ALA A 170 7.44 -38.28 3.10
CA ALA A 170 6.52 -37.14 3.24
C ALA A 170 6.83 -36.27 4.48
N SER A 171 7.39 -36.87 5.54
CA SER A 171 7.84 -36.13 6.74
C SER A 171 8.94 -35.12 6.48
N PHE A 172 9.64 -35.20 5.33
CA PHE A 172 10.68 -34.24 4.95
C PHE A 172 10.17 -33.11 4.03
N TYR A 173 8.90 -33.14 3.61
CA TYR A 173 8.35 -32.16 2.66
C TYR A 173 8.37 -30.73 3.20
N GLU A 174 8.13 -30.51 4.48
CA GLU A 174 8.24 -29.18 5.09
C GLU A 174 9.67 -28.62 5.02
N ALA A 175 10.66 -29.47 5.26
CA ALA A 175 12.08 -29.09 5.13
C ALA A 175 12.43 -28.72 3.69
N LEU A 176 11.96 -29.52 2.71
CA LEU A 176 12.10 -29.18 1.29
C LEU A 176 11.44 -27.84 0.94
N GLN A 177 10.26 -27.58 1.48
CA GLN A 177 9.54 -26.32 1.24
C GLN A 177 10.27 -25.10 1.82
N ARG A 178 11.07 -25.28 2.89
CA ARG A 178 11.98 -24.27 3.44
C ARG A 178 13.25 -24.07 2.63
N GLY A 179 13.57 -25.00 1.73
CA GLY A 179 14.78 -24.94 0.89
C GLY A 179 15.92 -25.87 1.31
N GLU A 180 15.67 -26.80 2.25
CA GLU A 180 16.68 -27.74 2.74
C GLU A 180 16.93 -28.87 1.72
N ASP A 181 18.18 -29.28 1.57
CA ASP A 181 18.55 -30.44 0.76
C ASP A 181 18.22 -31.73 1.52
N TYR A 182 17.92 -32.82 0.79
CA TYR A 182 17.64 -34.11 1.40
C TYR A 182 18.85 -35.02 1.35
N THR A 183 19.27 -35.54 2.50
CA THR A 183 20.33 -36.56 2.60
C THR A 183 19.68 -37.90 3.00
N ASN A 184 19.86 -38.92 2.18
CA ASN A 184 19.35 -40.24 2.46
C ASN A 184 20.21 -41.01 3.49
N LYS A 185 19.74 -42.16 3.94
CA LYS A 185 20.45 -43.00 4.94
C LYS A 185 21.83 -43.51 4.49
N ALA A 186 22.12 -43.51 3.20
CA ALA A 186 23.41 -43.90 2.61
C ALA A 186 24.38 -42.71 2.50
N GLY A 187 23.99 -41.52 2.95
CA GLY A 187 24.81 -40.31 2.90
C GLY A 187 24.75 -39.54 1.57
N ASN A 188 23.93 -39.98 0.62
CA ASN A 188 23.78 -39.26 -0.65
C ASN A 188 22.86 -38.04 -0.48
N THR A 189 23.32 -36.87 -0.87
CA THR A 189 22.55 -35.65 -0.82
C THR A 189 21.91 -35.31 -2.17
N ILE A 190 20.61 -35.08 -2.17
CA ILE A 190 19.83 -34.61 -3.31
C ILE A 190 19.49 -33.14 -3.08
N GLN A 191 19.92 -32.31 -4.01
CA GLN A 191 19.72 -30.85 -3.90
C GLN A 191 18.25 -30.46 -3.95
N ASN A 192 17.87 -29.47 -3.16
CA ASN A 192 16.52 -28.97 -3.05
C ASN A 192 15.91 -28.51 -4.39
N ASN A 193 16.71 -27.92 -5.28
CA ASN A 193 16.27 -27.46 -6.59
C ASN A 193 15.82 -28.59 -7.53
N VAL A 194 16.25 -29.85 -7.28
CA VAL A 194 15.77 -31.05 -7.99
C VAL A 194 14.40 -31.46 -7.46
N LEU A 195 14.22 -31.39 -6.12
CA LEU A 195 13.05 -31.90 -5.40
C LEU A 195 11.92 -30.88 -5.29
N THR A 196 12.18 -29.62 -5.62
CA THR A 196 11.20 -28.54 -5.49
C THR A 196 11.27 -27.55 -6.66
N ILE A 197 10.15 -26.87 -6.88
CA ILE A 197 10.03 -25.79 -7.85
C ILE A 197 9.95 -24.47 -7.06
N PRO A 198 10.77 -23.45 -7.39
CA PRO A 198 10.68 -22.16 -6.72
C PRO A 198 9.31 -21.51 -6.97
N ASN A 199 8.75 -20.89 -5.96
CA ASN A 199 7.58 -20.03 -6.15
C ASN A 199 7.97 -18.74 -6.87
N LYS A 200 6.96 -18.01 -7.37
CA LYS A 200 7.15 -16.67 -7.93
C LYS A 200 7.87 -15.77 -6.92
N ALA A 201 8.65 -14.83 -7.41
CA ALA A 201 9.24 -13.79 -6.58
C ALA A 201 8.16 -13.05 -5.79
N SER A 202 8.44 -12.74 -4.53
CA SER A 202 7.56 -11.90 -3.71
C SER A 202 7.42 -10.52 -4.34
N LYS A 203 6.21 -10.02 -4.36
CA LYS A 203 5.88 -8.71 -4.91
C LYS A 203 5.76 -7.69 -3.80
N SER A 204 5.98 -6.43 -4.15
CA SER A 204 5.86 -5.31 -3.23
C SER A 204 5.13 -4.13 -3.86
N TYR A 205 4.30 -3.50 -3.07
CA TYR A 205 3.70 -2.22 -3.35
C TYR A 205 4.26 -1.18 -2.38
N VAL A 206 4.75 -0.07 -2.93
CA VAL A 206 5.23 1.07 -2.15
C VAL A 206 4.28 2.25 -2.37
N TYR A 207 3.74 2.77 -1.29
CA TYR A 207 2.97 4.01 -1.26
C TYR A 207 3.85 5.13 -0.68
N CYS A 208 4.34 6.00 -1.54
CA CYS A 208 5.04 7.20 -1.15
C CYS A 208 4.01 8.33 -1.01
N ALA A 209 3.61 8.60 0.25
CA ALA A 209 2.67 9.65 0.58
C ALA A 209 3.25 11.05 0.32
N ASP A 210 2.56 12.10 0.76
CA ASP A 210 2.95 13.49 0.58
C ASP A 210 4.38 13.74 0.99
N THR A 211 5.17 14.28 0.06
CA THR A 211 6.59 14.53 0.29
C THR A 211 7.17 15.48 -0.75
N ARG A 212 8.08 16.34 -0.34
CA ARG A 212 9.01 16.88 -1.32
C ARG A 212 10.00 15.82 -1.75
N TYR A 213 10.65 16.03 -2.90
CA TYR A 213 11.67 15.11 -3.38
C TYR A 213 12.83 14.99 -2.39
N VAL A 214 13.08 13.77 -1.92
CA VAL A 214 14.20 13.45 -1.02
C VAL A 214 14.85 12.13 -1.38
N GLU A 215 16.16 12.13 -1.55
CA GLU A 215 16.90 10.94 -1.96
C GLU A 215 17.03 9.88 -0.87
N LYS A 216 16.93 10.27 0.40
CA LYS A 216 17.04 9.33 1.53
C LYS A 216 16.08 8.14 1.47
N ASN A 217 14.91 8.34 0.84
CA ASN A 217 13.88 7.32 0.74
C ASN A 217 14.04 6.38 -0.46
N ILE A 218 14.99 6.65 -1.37
CA ILE A 218 15.21 5.82 -2.57
C ILE A 218 15.59 4.39 -2.19
N SER A 219 16.48 4.24 -1.21
CA SER A 219 16.97 2.91 -0.79
C SER A 219 15.85 2.06 -0.18
N VAL A 220 15.00 2.64 0.68
CA VAL A 220 13.90 1.91 1.33
C VAL A 220 12.78 1.56 0.33
N CYS A 221 12.59 2.37 -0.72
CA CYS A 221 11.62 2.14 -1.80
C CYS A 221 12.18 1.30 -2.96
N SER A 222 13.43 0.81 -2.84
CA SER A 222 14.13 0.16 -3.95
C SER A 222 13.45 -1.12 -4.44
N HIS A 223 13.50 -1.33 -5.77
CA HIS A 223 12.99 -2.52 -6.47
C HIS A 223 11.51 -2.83 -6.20
N ALA A 224 10.69 -1.81 -5.95
CA ALA A 224 9.25 -1.98 -5.83
C ALA A 224 8.65 -2.60 -7.09
N SER A 225 7.78 -3.61 -6.94
CA SER A 225 7.03 -4.15 -8.08
C SER A 225 6.07 -3.11 -8.64
N LEU A 226 5.43 -2.34 -7.75
CA LEU A 226 4.62 -1.18 -8.06
C LEU A 226 4.93 -0.07 -7.06
N LEU A 227 5.30 1.11 -7.55
CA LEU A 227 5.51 2.31 -6.76
C LEU A 227 4.38 3.30 -7.04
N TYR A 228 3.71 3.78 -6.00
CA TYR A 228 2.91 4.99 -6.05
C TYR A 228 3.73 6.15 -5.51
N HIS A 229 3.77 7.26 -6.23
CA HIS A 229 4.41 8.49 -5.77
C HIS A 229 3.46 9.67 -5.94
N GLU A 230 3.33 10.50 -4.89
CA GLU A 230 2.62 11.77 -5.01
C GLU A 230 3.25 12.64 -6.10
N THR A 231 2.42 13.39 -6.82
CA THR A 231 2.83 14.21 -7.96
C THR A 231 1.90 15.41 -8.05
N THR A 232 1.98 16.26 -7.04
CA THR A 232 1.03 17.36 -6.87
C THR A 232 1.19 18.44 -7.95
N TYR A 233 2.41 18.61 -8.48
CA TYR A 233 2.71 19.70 -9.42
C TYR A 233 3.41 19.21 -10.69
N LEU A 234 3.19 19.95 -11.80
CA LEU A 234 4.03 19.85 -13.00
C LEU A 234 5.40 20.45 -12.74
N GLN A 235 6.40 20.09 -13.55
CA GLN A 235 7.79 20.53 -13.36
C GLN A 235 7.98 22.04 -13.36
N ASN A 236 7.19 22.77 -14.12
CA ASN A 236 7.25 24.26 -14.16
C ASN A 236 6.82 24.91 -12.82
N CYS A 237 6.38 24.14 -11.84
CA CYS A 237 6.01 24.61 -10.51
C CYS A 237 6.93 24.04 -9.41
N GLU A 238 8.18 23.70 -9.72
CA GLU A 238 9.12 23.05 -8.79
C GLU A 238 9.34 23.87 -7.51
N ASP A 239 9.55 25.18 -7.60
CA ASP A 239 9.72 26.05 -6.44
C ASP A 239 8.50 26.01 -5.52
N LYS A 240 7.29 25.99 -6.11
CA LYS A 240 6.05 25.87 -5.36
C LYS A 240 5.89 24.51 -4.72
N ALA A 241 6.28 23.44 -5.43
CA ALA A 241 6.28 22.07 -4.90
C ALA A 241 7.20 22.00 -3.67
N ALA A 242 8.43 22.46 -3.79
CA ALA A 242 9.40 22.47 -2.70
C ALA A 242 8.90 23.28 -1.49
N LEU A 243 8.35 24.48 -1.70
CA LEU A 243 7.80 25.33 -0.64
C LEU A 243 6.63 24.68 0.10
N ARG A 244 5.83 23.88 -0.59
CA ARG A 244 4.65 23.20 -0.04
C ARG A 244 4.91 21.76 0.38
N PHE A 245 6.15 21.31 0.31
CA PHE A 245 6.57 19.95 0.64
C PHE A 245 5.87 18.89 -0.21
N HIS A 246 5.83 19.12 -1.51
CA HIS A 246 5.30 18.20 -2.52
C HIS A 246 6.31 17.98 -3.64
N SER A 247 6.02 17.00 -4.48
CA SER A 247 6.87 16.63 -5.62
C SER A 247 6.27 17.06 -6.96
N THR A 248 7.15 17.16 -7.96
CA THR A 248 6.77 17.37 -9.37
C THR A 248 6.74 16.06 -10.14
N SER A 249 6.13 16.10 -11.33
CA SER A 249 6.09 15.00 -12.30
C SER A 249 7.47 14.44 -12.64
N ILE A 250 8.46 15.30 -12.93
CA ILE A 250 9.84 14.87 -13.23
C ILE A 250 10.51 14.28 -11.99
N GLN A 251 10.29 14.87 -10.81
CA GLN A 251 10.85 14.36 -9.56
C GLN A 251 10.32 12.97 -9.23
N ALA A 252 9.01 12.71 -9.39
CA ALA A 252 8.42 11.39 -9.19
C ALA A 252 9.02 10.33 -10.14
N GLY A 253 9.17 10.66 -11.43
CA GLY A 253 9.81 9.77 -12.40
C GLY A 253 11.30 9.53 -12.11
N THR A 254 12.03 10.57 -11.71
CA THR A 254 13.45 10.47 -11.32
C THR A 254 13.62 9.58 -10.07
N PHE A 255 12.73 9.74 -9.09
CA PHE A 255 12.71 8.89 -7.90
C PHE A 255 12.51 7.41 -8.28
N ALA A 256 11.52 7.10 -9.13
CA ALA A 256 11.23 5.74 -9.59
C ALA A 256 12.43 5.13 -10.35
N THR A 257 13.10 5.91 -11.19
CA THR A 257 14.30 5.48 -11.92
C THR A 257 15.43 5.13 -10.95
N LYS A 258 15.74 6.02 -10.01
CA LYS A 258 16.80 5.79 -9.00
C LYS A 258 16.48 4.64 -8.05
N ALA A 259 15.20 4.46 -7.71
CA ALA A 259 14.75 3.34 -6.90
C ALA A 259 14.73 2.00 -7.67
N GLY A 260 14.88 1.99 -8.97
CA GLY A 260 14.80 0.79 -9.80
C GLY A 260 13.43 0.13 -9.70
N ALA A 261 12.34 0.91 -9.61
CA ALA A 261 10.98 0.39 -9.57
C ALA A 261 10.63 -0.32 -10.87
N ASN A 262 9.77 -1.35 -10.80
CA ASN A 262 9.33 -2.01 -12.03
C ASN A 262 8.25 -1.20 -12.75
N LYS A 263 7.34 -0.58 -11.99
CA LYS A 263 6.26 0.27 -12.50
C LYS A 263 5.98 1.42 -11.54
N LEU A 264 5.68 2.60 -12.09
CA LEU A 264 5.25 3.78 -11.35
C LEU A 264 3.78 4.08 -11.63
N ILE A 265 3.02 4.43 -10.61
CA ILE A 265 1.74 5.12 -10.73
C ILE A 265 1.83 6.45 -10.00
N ILE A 266 1.35 7.51 -10.63
CA ILE A 266 1.38 8.86 -10.08
C ILE A 266 -0.02 9.36 -9.75
N GLY A 267 -0.15 10.08 -8.63
CA GLY A 267 -1.43 10.61 -8.14
C GLY A 267 -1.24 11.81 -7.24
N HIS A 268 -2.27 12.15 -6.47
CA HIS A 268 -2.29 13.33 -5.59
C HIS A 268 -2.16 14.64 -6.37
N PHE A 269 -2.91 14.74 -7.48
CA PHE A 269 -2.83 15.90 -8.37
C PHE A 269 -3.49 17.13 -7.77
N SER A 270 -2.83 18.30 -7.88
CA SER A 270 -3.42 19.56 -7.44
C SER A 270 -4.72 19.87 -8.19
N SER A 271 -5.73 20.31 -7.46
CA SER A 271 -7.00 20.81 -8.00
C SER A 271 -6.88 21.98 -8.99
N LYS A 272 -5.69 22.56 -9.12
CA LYS A 272 -5.37 23.55 -10.16
C LYS A 272 -5.47 22.97 -11.59
N TYR A 273 -5.25 21.64 -11.74
CA TYR A 273 -5.14 21.00 -13.04
C TYR A 273 -6.40 20.19 -13.37
N GLU A 274 -7.08 20.60 -14.44
CA GLU A 274 -8.24 19.87 -14.94
C GLU A 274 -7.82 18.59 -15.67
N THR A 275 -6.83 18.69 -16.55
CA THR A 275 -6.32 17.55 -17.34
C THR A 275 -5.01 17.03 -16.77
N LEU A 276 -4.75 15.73 -16.94
CA LEU A 276 -3.61 15.03 -16.37
C LEU A 276 -2.56 14.59 -17.41
N ASP A 277 -2.80 14.86 -18.69
CA ASP A 277 -1.94 14.38 -19.78
C ASP A 277 -0.49 14.86 -19.67
N LEU A 278 -0.31 16.11 -19.24
CA LEU A 278 1.03 16.68 -19.05
C LEU A 278 1.79 16.00 -17.92
N PHE A 279 1.10 15.61 -16.82
CA PHE A 279 1.72 14.85 -15.74
C PHE A 279 2.27 13.54 -16.26
N LEU A 280 1.48 12.79 -17.02
CA LEU A 280 1.91 11.53 -17.61
C LEU A 280 3.09 11.72 -18.53
N LYS A 281 3.01 12.68 -19.44
CA LYS A 281 4.07 12.98 -20.42
C LYS A 281 5.39 13.35 -19.76
N GLU A 282 5.36 14.26 -18.78
CA GLU A 282 6.56 14.71 -18.05
C GLU A 282 7.17 13.55 -17.24
N THR A 283 6.32 12.79 -16.52
CA THR A 283 6.83 11.67 -15.72
C THR A 283 7.41 10.56 -16.59
N GLN A 284 6.76 10.23 -17.71
CA GLN A 284 7.24 9.22 -18.67
C GLN A 284 8.56 9.60 -19.31
N ALA A 285 8.88 10.88 -19.44
CA ALA A 285 10.18 11.33 -19.92
C ALA A 285 11.33 10.95 -18.95
N ALA A 286 11.04 10.84 -17.64
CA ALA A 286 12.00 10.42 -16.62
C ALA A 286 11.91 8.92 -16.28
N PHE A 287 10.71 8.31 -16.39
CA PHE A 287 10.46 6.89 -16.15
C PHE A 287 9.33 6.37 -17.06
N ALA A 288 9.70 5.69 -18.14
CA ALA A 288 8.77 5.33 -19.22
C ALA A 288 7.58 4.44 -18.77
N ASN A 289 7.79 3.51 -17.81
CA ASN A 289 6.73 2.61 -17.32
C ASN A 289 5.87 3.28 -16.23
N THR A 290 5.23 4.38 -16.58
CA THR A 290 4.38 5.19 -15.70
C THR A 290 2.94 5.21 -16.19
N ASP A 291 2.00 5.08 -15.24
CA ASP A 291 0.57 5.31 -15.45
C ASP A 291 0.04 6.39 -14.50
N LEU A 292 -1.10 6.99 -14.86
CA LEU A 292 -1.89 7.83 -13.94
C LEU A 292 -2.69 6.95 -12.98
N ALA A 293 -2.70 7.30 -11.71
CA ALA A 293 -3.57 6.66 -10.71
C ALA A 293 -5.03 7.12 -10.89
N LEU A 294 -5.70 6.62 -11.93
CA LEU A 294 -7.09 6.98 -12.23
C LEU A 294 -8.06 6.21 -11.32
N GLU A 295 -9.09 6.91 -10.85
CA GLU A 295 -10.12 6.35 -9.96
C GLU A 295 -10.85 5.17 -10.61
N GLY A 296 -11.06 4.09 -9.85
CA GLY A 296 -11.68 2.84 -10.29
C GLY A 296 -10.74 1.89 -11.02
N VAL A 297 -9.54 2.33 -11.40
CA VAL A 297 -8.54 1.47 -12.02
C VAL A 297 -7.85 0.63 -10.96
N THR A 298 -7.69 -0.66 -11.25
CA THR A 298 -6.90 -1.60 -10.44
C THR A 298 -5.59 -1.91 -11.12
N PHE A 299 -4.50 -1.58 -10.48
CA PHE A 299 -3.14 -1.90 -10.93
C PHE A 299 -2.69 -3.20 -10.28
N LEU A 300 -2.25 -4.17 -11.09
CA LEU A 300 -1.66 -5.41 -10.57
C LEU A 300 -0.21 -5.16 -10.16
N VAL A 301 0.11 -5.61 -8.96
CA VAL A 301 1.47 -5.57 -8.42
C VAL A 301 2.30 -6.70 -9.01
#